data_5c703a0b8e9f17d3cd87f80604faef71
#
_entry.id   5c703a0b8e9f17d3cd87f80604faef71
#
_cell.length_a   1.000
_cell.length_b   1.000
_cell.length_c   1.000
_cell.angle_alpha   90.00
_cell.angle_beta   90.00
_cell.angle_gamma   90.00
#
_symmetry.space_group_name_H-M   'P 1'
#
loop_
_entity.id
_entity.type
_entity.pdbx_description
1 polymer ?
#
loop_
_entity_poly.entity_id
_entity_poly.type
_entity_poly.pdbx_seq_one_letter_code
_entity_poly.pdbx_strand_id
1 'polypeptide(L)'
;SPLIWEVTRFCLSRTASPHTAGAIMLSGGEMMEGFGLTHIAGVFDARMIRIYRLIGSSPIVLGSEGKGRDQISVGLWPYSADDCNRVAERAGIPRELSRLWFKTAFGPAKQHRFARSA
;
A
#
# COMPACT_ATOMS: atom_id res chain seq x y z
N SER A 1 -16.60 6.42 11.30
CA SER A 1 -15.91 7.18 10.25
C SER A 1 -14.79 6.39 9.68
N PRO A 2 -14.52 6.52 8.39
CA PRO A 2 -13.34 5.87 7.81
C PRO A 2 -12.06 6.50 8.34
N LEU A 3 -11.03 5.67 8.52
CA LEU A 3 -9.70 6.13 8.90
C LEU A 3 -8.81 6.01 7.66
N ILE A 4 -8.42 7.16 7.13
CA ILE A 4 -7.66 7.27 5.88
C ILE A 4 -6.30 7.86 6.15
N TRP A 5 -5.26 7.18 5.68
CA TRP A 5 -3.89 7.70 5.74
C TRP A 5 -3.39 8.00 4.34
N GLU A 6 -2.49 8.95 4.25
CA GLU A 6 -1.82 9.30 3.02
C GLU A 6 -0.44 8.67 2.97
N VAL A 7 -0.09 8.12 1.81
CA VAL A 7 1.25 7.62 1.53
C VAL A 7 1.94 8.60 0.59
N THR A 8 3.12 9.07 0.98
CA THR A 8 3.92 9.98 0.19
C THR A 8 5.29 9.41 -0.08
N ARG A 9 5.94 9.88 -1.15
CA ARG A 9 7.33 9.57 -1.48
C ARG A 9 7.61 8.08 -1.65
N PHE A 10 6.69 7.39 -2.34
CA PHE A 10 6.99 6.01 -2.73
C PHE A 10 8.18 6.03 -3.67
N CYS A 11 9.29 5.47 -3.24
CA CYS A 11 10.50 5.44 -4.04
C CYS A 11 11.26 4.13 -3.81
N LEU A 12 12.03 3.75 -4.83
CA LEU A 12 12.83 2.53 -4.80
C LEU A 12 14.27 2.87 -5.15
N SER A 13 15.20 2.16 -4.53
CA SER A 13 16.60 2.21 -4.92
C SER A 13 16.75 1.69 -6.36
N ARG A 14 17.71 2.23 -7.10
CA ARG A 14 18.01 1.76 -8.46
C ARG A 14 18.39 0.29 -8.51
N THR A 15 18.94 -0.24 -7.42
CA THR A 15 19.36 -1.62 -7.33
C THR A 15 18.30 -2.52 -6.69
N ALA A 16 17.12 -1.97 -6.41
CA ALA A 16 16.05 -2.75 -5.81
C ALA A 16 15.59 -3.88 -6.72
N SER A 17 15.29 -5.01 -6.11
CA SER A 17 14.71 -6.15 -6.80
C SER A 17 13.33 -5.78 -7.36
N PRO A 18 12.88 -6.42 -8.47
CA PRO A 18 11.52 -6.22 -8.97
C PRO A 18 10.42 -6.51 -7.95
N HIS A 19 10.72 -7.34 -6.94
CA HIS A 19 9.76 -7.69 -5.91
C HIS A 19 9.66 -6.65 -4.79
N THR A 20 10.58 -5.68 -4.76
CA THR A 20 10.62 -4.68 -3.67
C THR A 20 9.38 -3.82 -3.66
N ALA A 21 8.87 -3.42 -4.81
CA ALA A 21 7.62 -2.65 -4.88
C ALA A 21 6.45 -3.42 -4.27
N GLY A 22 6.35 -4.72 -4.58
CA GLY A 22 5.34 -5.59 -3.98
C GLY A 22 5.49 -5.70 -2.47
N ALA A 23 6.73 -5.82 -1.98
CA ALA A 23 7.00 -5.88 -0.54
C ALA A 23 6.54 -4.60 0.17
N ILE A 24 6.80 -3.44 -0.42
CA ILE A 24 6.36 -2.16 0.15
C ILE A 24 4.82 -2.09 0.17
N MET A 25 4.17 -2.46 -0.93
CA MET A 25 2.70 -2.45 -0.98
C MET A 25 2.11 -3.40 0.04
N LEU A 26 2.68 -4.58 0.19
CA LEU A 26 2.23 -5.55 1.18
C LEU A 26 2.40 -5.02 2.60
N SER A 27 3.52 -4.36 2.88
CA SER A 27 3.74 -3.71 4.17
C SER A 27 2.67 -2.66 4.45
N GLY A 28 2.28 -1.89 3.43
CA GLY A 28 1.17 -0.95 3.53
C GLY A 28 -0.14 -1.64 3.90
N GLY A 29 -0.43 -2.77 3.28
CA GLY A 29 -1.61 -3.57 3.62
C GLY A 29 -1.60 -4.09 5.05
N GLU A 30 -0.43 -4.52 5.53
CA GLU A 30 -0.30 -4.95 6.93
C GLU A 30 -0.53 -3.79 7.89
N MET A 31 -0.05 -2.60 7.55
CA MET A 31 -0.30 -1.40 8.35
C MET A 31 -1.79 -1.04 8.37
N MET A 32 -2.47 -1.15 7.23
CA MET A 32 -3.91 -0.91 7.19
C MET A 32 -4.66 -1.86 8.12
N GLU A 33 -4.35 -3.13 8.05
CA GLU A 33 -4.97 -4.13 8.91
C GLU A 33 -4.62 -3.88 10.39
N GLY A 34 -3.34 -3.67 10.67
CA GLY A 34 -2.86 -3.54 12.04
C GLY A 34 -3.34 -2.29 12.75
N PHE A 35 -3.45 -1.17 12.04
CA PHE A 35 -3.92 0.09 12.61
C PHE A 35 -5.41 0.33 12.41
N GLY A 36 -6.11 -0.58 11.73
CA GLY A 36 -7.53 -0.41 11.48
C GLY A 36 -7.86 0.67 10.48
N LEU A 37 -6.99 0.90 9.50
CA LEU A 37 -7.23 1.87 8.43
C LEU A 37 -8.23 1.31 7.43
N THR A 38 -9.11 2.16 6.92
CA THR A 38 -10.05 1.76 5.88
C THR A 38 -9.49 2.00 4.49
N HIS A 39 -8.66 3.02 4.34
CA HIS A 39 -8.13 3.42 3.03
C HIS A 39 -6.75 4.02 3.18
N ILE A 40 -5.99 3.93 2.09
CA ILE A 40 -4.77 4.71 1.89
C ILE A 40 -4.98 5.55 0.63
N ALA A 41 -4.62 6.83 0.70
CA ALA A 41 -4.62 7.73 -0.44
C ALA A 41 -3.18 8.02 -0.86
N GLY A 42 -2.97 8.25 -2.13
CA GLY A 42 -1.63 8.61 -2.62
C GLY A 42 -1.68 9.31 -3.95
N VAL A 43 -0.63 10.07 -4.24
CA VAL A 43 -0.45 10.78 -5.51
C VAL A 43 0.65 10.06 -6.29
N PHE A 44 0.42 9.86 -7.57
CA PHE A 44 1.38 9.13 -8.40
C PHE A 44 1.34 9.63 -9.85
N ASP A 45 2.43 9.42 -10.57
CA ASP A 45 2.49 9.74 -12.00
C ASP A 45 2.03 8.55 -12.86
N ALA A 46 1.91 8.81 -14.16
CA ALA A 46 1.39 7.81 -15.09
C ALA A 46 2.19 6.51 -15.13
N ARG A 47 3.50 6.57 -14.85
CA ARG A 47 4.36 5.38 -14.87
C ARG A 47 3.97 4.37 -13.81
N MET A 48 3.46 4.86 -12.69
CA MET A 48 3.11 3.99 -11.57
C MET A 48 1.87 3.15 -11.83
N ILE A 49 1.00 3.56 -12.75
CA ILE A 49 -0.23 2.83 -13.05
C ILE A 49 0.09 1.38 -13.46
N ARG A 50 1.08 1.22 -14.35
CA ARG A 50 1.50 -0.11 -14.80
C ARG A 50 2.14 -0.91 -13.66
N ILE A 51 2.94 -0.25 -12.83
CA ILE A 51 3.61 -0.90 -11.71
C ILE A 51 2.58 -1.45 -10.72
N TYR A 52 1.57 -0.64 -10.35
CA TYR A 52 0.51 -1.09 -9.45
C TYR A 52 -0.25 -2.28 -10.03
N ARG A 53 -0.53 -2.26 -11.34
CA ARG A 53 -1.18 -3.38 -12.00
C ARG A 53 -0.35 -4.66 -11.93
N LEU A 54 0.95 -4.54 -12.17
CA LEU A 54 1.85 -5.70 -12.14
C LEU A 54 1.97 -6.31 -10.75
N ILE A 55 2.04 -5.47 -9.72
CA ILE A 55 2.15 -5.97 -8.34
C ILE A 55 0.83 -6.46 -7.77
N GLY A 56 -0.28 -6.15 -8.42
CA GLY A 56 -1.58 -6.73 -8.07
C GLY A 56 -2.47 -5.86 -7.19
N SER A 57 -2.17 -4.56 -7.07
CA SER A 57 -2.99 -3.65 -6.28
C SER A 57 -3.07 -2.30 -6.96
N SER A 58 -4.15 -2.08 -7.70
CA SER A 58 -4.39 -0.82 -8.39
C SER A 58 -5.35 0.05 -7.59
N PRO A 59 -5.11 1.36 -7.55
CA PRO A 59 -6.00 2.27 -6.83
C PRO A 59 -7.26 2.59 -7.62
N ILE A 60 -8.24 3.09 -6.90
CA ILE A 60 -9.36 3.81 -7.52
C ILE A 60 -8.84 5.22 -7.81
N VAL A 61 -8.84 5.64 -9.07
CA VAL A 61 -8.37 6.97 -9.44
C VAL A 61 -9.48 7.97 -9.18
N LEU A 62 -9.22 8.92 -8.28
CA LEU A 62 -10.20 9.94 -7.90
C LEU A 62 -10.15 11.15 -8.83
N GLY A 63 -9.01 11.42 -9.43
CA GLY A 63 -8.82 12.54 -10.33
C GLY A 63 -7.41 12.57 -10.89
N SER A 64 -7.25 13.27 -11.99
CA SER A 64 -5.96 13.38 -12.66
C SER A 64 -5.80 14.76 -13.26
N GLU A 65 -4.54 15.19 -13.39
CA GLU A 65 -4.19 16.46 -14.01
C GLU A 65 -2.95 16.27 -14.87
N GLY A 66 -2.89 16.99 -15.99
CA GLY A 66 -1.81 16.84 -16.95
C GLY A 66 -2.08 15.76 -17.97
N LYS A 67 -1.10 15.50 -18.84
CA LYS A 67 -1.23 14.55 -19.95
C LYS A 67 0.03 13.72 -20.10
N GLY A 68 -0.14 12.52 -20.66
CA GLY A 68 0.97 11.64 -20.98
C GLY A 68 1.75 11.24 -19.75
N ARG A 69 3.07 11.24 -19.87
CA ARG A 69 3.95 10.83 -18.76
C ARG A 69 3.90 11.77 -17.58
N ASP A 70 3.53 13.01 -17.80
CA ASP A 70 3.49 14.04 -16.75
C ASP A 70 2.15 14.08 -16.05
N GLN A 71 1.22 13.21 -16.43
CA GLN A 71 -0.06 13.13 -15.74
C GLN A 71 0.14 12.70 -14.30
N ILE A 72 -0.44 13.47 -13.39
CA ILE A 72 -0.46 13.18 -11.96
C ILE A 72 -1.87 12.79 -11.57
N SER A 73 -1.99 11.72 -10.80
CA SER A 73 -3.28 11.20 -10.36
C SER A 73 -3.32 11.08 -8.85
N VAL A 74 -4.51 11.22 -8.31
CA VAL A 74 -4.80 10.90 -6.91
C VAL A 74 -5.53 9.57 -6.89
N GLY A 75 -4.98 8.63 -6.15
CA GLY A 75 -5.54 7.30 -6.01
C GLY A 75 -5.98 6.98 -4.59
N LEU A 76 -6.93 6.08 -4.50
CA LEU A 76 -7.45 5.60 -3.23
C LEU A 76 -7.38 4.07 -3.24
N TRP A 77 -6.75 3.49 -2.22
CA TRP A 77 -6.70 2.06 -2.02
C TRP A 77 -7.55 1.69 -0.81
N PRO A 78 -8.75 1.12 -1.03
CA PRO A 78 -9.50 0.53 0.08
C PRO A 78 -8.74 -0.68 0.63
N TYR A 79 -8.84 -0.93 1.91
CA TYR A 79 -8.27 -2.16 2.44
C TYR A 79 -8.97 -3.37 1.82
N SER A 80 -8.17 -4.33 1.37
CA SER A 80 -8.67 -5.55 0.76
C SER A 80 -7.73 -6.69 1.10
N ALA A 81 -8.26 -7.69 1.82
CA ALA A 81 -7.50 -8.89 2.10
C ALA A 81 -7.13 -9.65 0.82
N ASP A 82 -8.02 -9.63 -0.17
CA ASP A 82 -7.76 -10.28 -1.45
C ASP A 82 -6.60 -9.61 -2.19
N ASP A 83 -6.54 -8.28 -2.16
CA ASP A 83 -5.41 -7.57 -2.75
C ASP A 83 -4.11 -7.91 -2.03
N CYS A 84 -4.12 -7.93 -0.70
CA CYS A 84 -2.93 -8.30 0.07
C CYS A 84 -2.45 -9.71 -0.29
N ASN A 85 -3.36 -10.65 -0.41
CA ASN A 85 -3.02 -12.03 -0.77
C ASN A 85 -2.44 -12.10 -2.19
N ARG A 86 -3.01 -11.34 -3.12
CA ARG A 86 -2.54 -11.30 -4.50
C ARG A 86 -1.14 -10.70 -4.60
N VAL A 87 -0.92 -9.59 -3.90
CA VAL A 87 0.39 -8.93 -3.85
C VAL A 87 1.44 -9.86 -3.25
N ALA A 88 1.10 -10.51 -2.15
CA ALA A 88 1.98 -11.46 -1.48
C ALA A 88 2.36 -12.62 -2.41
N GLU A 89 1.38 -13.19 -3.09
CA GLU A 89 1.61 -14.30 -4.02
C GLU A 89 2.53 -13.87 -5.16
N ARG A 90 2.27 -12.74 -5.78
CA ARG A 90 3.09 -12.23 -6.89
C ARG A 90 4.50 -11.86 -6.45
N ALA A 91 4.66 -11.35 -5.25
CA ALA A 91 5.98 -11.02 -4.70
C ALA A 91 6.72 -12.21 -4.11
N GLY A 92 6.06 -13.36 -3.97
CA GLY A 92 6.65 -14.53 -3.36
C GLY A 92 6.89 -14.38 -1.86
N ILE A 93 6.05 -13.62 -1.17
CA ILE A 93 6.18 -13.35 0.26
C ILE A 93 5.04 -14.03 1.01
N PRO A 94 5.33 -14.97 1.91
CA PRO A 94 4.28 -15.56 2.75
C PRO A 94 3.63 -14.51 3.65
N ARG A 95 2.31 -14.59 3.82
CA ARG A 95 1.59 -13.65 4.68
C ARG A 95 2.04 -13.70 6.13
N GLU A 96 2.49 -14.87 6.60
CA GLU A 96 3.05 -14.98 7.94
C GLU A 96 4.27 -14.08 8.11
N LEU A 97 5.09 -13.98 7.06
CA LEU A 97 6.27 -13.12 7.10
C LEU A 97 5.88 -11.65 7.12
N SER A 98 4.95 -11.22 6.28
CA SER A 98 4.54 -9.81 6.26
C SER A 98 3.85 -9.41 7.57
N ARG A 99 3.09 -10.30 8.17
CA ARG A 99 2.52 -10.04 9.50
C ARG A 99 3.59 -9.92 10.57
N LEU A 100 4.65 -10.73 10.45
CA LEU A 100 5.79 -10.63 11.37
C LEU A 100 6.48 -9.28 11.25
N TRP A 101 6.60 -8.74 10.05
CA TRP A 101 7.16 -7.40 9.86
C TRP A 101 6.42 -6.36 10.68
N PHE A 102 5.09 -6.38 10.62
CA PHE A 102 4.28 -5.45 11.40
C PHE A 102 4.51 -5.63 12.90
N LYS A 103 4.47 -6.85 13.37
CA LYS A 103 4.67 -7.13 14.80
C LYS A 103 6.05 -6.70 15.27
N THR A 104 7.08 -6.91 14.46
CA THR A 104 8.45 -6.53 14.78
C THR A 104 8.59 -5.02 14.84
N ALA A 105 7.95 -4.30 13.91
CA ALA A 105 8.04 -2.85 13.85
C ALA A 105 7.20 -2.14 14.91
N PHE A 106 6.00 -2.65 15.17
CA PHE A 106 4.99 -1.93 15.95
C PHE A 106 4.46 -2.69 17.16
N GLY A 107 4.84 -3.95 17.34
CA GLY A 107 4.27 -4.81 18.39
C GLY A 107 2.86 -5.29 18.01
N PRO A 108 2.09 -5.82 18.97
CA PRO A 108 0.75 -6.30 18.69
C PRO A 108 -0.13 -5.20 18.09
N ALA A 109 -0.83 -5.50 16.99
CA ALA A 109 -1.62 -4.55 16.23
C ALA A 109 -2.59 -3.74 17.08
N LYS A 110 -3.32 -4.42 17.97
CA LYS A 110 -4.32 -3.75 18.80
C LYS A 110 -3.78 -2.67 19.71
N GLN A 111 -2.47 -2.66 19.99
CA GLN A 111 -1.85 -1.65 20.84
C GLN A 111 -1.60 -0.33 20.12
N HIS A 112 -1.75 -0.30 18.81
CA HIS A 112 -1.40 0.83 17.98
C HIS A 112 -2.59 1.45 17.26
N ARG A 113 -3.82 1.11 17.66
CA ARG A 113 -5.02 1.62 17.02
C ARG A 113 -5.39 3.00 17.56
N PHE A 114 -5.16 4.00 16.75
CA PHE A 114 -5.45 5.39 17.12
C PHE A 114 -6.93 5.69 17.27
N ALA A 115 -7.77 5.05 16.46
CA ALA A 115 -9.20 5.35 16.44
C ALA A 115 -9.86 5.15 17.80
N ARG A 116 -9.25 4.39 18.67
CA ARG A 116 -9.83 4.09 19.97
C ARG A 116 -9.57 5.15 21.01
N SER A 117 -8.66 6.04 20.74
CA SER A 117 -8.35 7.11 21.68
C SER A 117 -9.32 8.27 21.57
N ALA A 118 -10.12 8.28 20.54
CA ALA A 118 -11.09 9.35 20.34
C ALA A 118 -12.25 9.27 21.30
#